data_a5a616eee3f6ececa1c6b84c21dd3734
#
_entry.id   a5a616eee3f6ececa1c6b84c21dd3734
#
_cell.length_a   1.000
_cell.length_b   1.000
_cell.length_c   1.000
_cell.angle_alpha   90.00
_cell.angle_beta   90.00
_cell.angle_gamma   90.00
#
_symmetry.space_group_name_H-M   'P 1'
#
loop_
_entity.id
_entity.type
_entity.pdbx_description
1 polymer ?
#
loop_
_entity_poly.entity_id
_entity_poly.type
_entity_poly.pdbx_seq_one_letter_code
_entity_poly.pdbx_strand_id
1 'polypeptide(L)'
;MIGVLSYLVFFTTVAAILSIAVLGLNLQWGNTGLFNGGVVASFGAGAYGTLILGGPPQEGQLGGFELFYPLALFGGLLFAGGLAWMVGKLTLRLRHDYLAIATFGVAVAFENVMRNATNVTGGAQGIRGFERPMMETLGSGLTYNLAFLISVLVVLALVYVFLERLTVSPFGRLLRAIREDETAARSLGKAPARIRLLAFVTGSVIIGLAGALYGTFYAFVSPQDVLPILTFQIWAMLIVGGAGNNKGAIAGAFLIWGAWTFSGWALSRFAPIEVQLYTGSIQFVLIGMVIVGMLLWRPQGLFPERLVVSQPGGGTREKTQAEGLT
;
A
#
# COMPACT_ATOMS: atom_id res chain seq x y z
N MET A 1 -9.16 26.14 -16.67
CA MET A 1 -7.79 25.59 -16.59
C MET A 1 -7.38 25.24 -15.16
N ILE A 2 -7.59 26.10 -14.16
CA ILE A 2 -7.21 25.83 -12.74
C ILE A 2 -7.90 24.57 -12.20
N GLY A 3 -9.18 24.34 -12.49
CA GLY A 3 -9.92 23.15 -12.02
C GLY A 3 -9.35 21.81 -12.53
N VAL A 4 -8.95 21.78 -13.82
CA VAL A 4 -8.35 20.57 -14.41
C VAL A 4 -6.98 20.29 -13.79
N LEU A 5 -6.19 21.34 -13.58
CA LEU A 5 -4.87 21.22 -12.93
C LEU A 5 -5.01 20.71 -11.49
N SER A 6 -5.95 21.27 -10.70
CA SER A 6 -6.21 20.82 -9.33
C SER A 6 -6.65 19.34 -9.28
N TYR A 7 -7.47 18.92 -10.25
CA TYR A 7 -7.89 17.53 -10.36
C TYR A 7 -6.71 16.60 -10.69
N LEU A 8 -5.85 16.98 -11.64
CA LEU A 8 -4.65 16.20 -11.99
C LEU A 8 -3.68 16.08 -10.81
N VAL A 9 -3.49 17.16 -10.05
CA VAL A 9 -2.66 17.15 -8.84
C VAL A 9 -3.24 16.21 -7.80
N PHE A 10 -4.54 16.29 -7.53
CA PHE A 10 -5.24 15.37 -6.62
C PHE A 10 -5.10 13.91 -7.07
N PHE A 11 -5.41 13.63 -8.32
CA PHE A 11 -5.31 12.29 -8.92
C PHE A 11 -3.90 11.70 -8.76
N THR A 12 -2.88 12.48 -9.14
CA THR A 12 -1.48 12.05 -9.10
C THR A 12 -1.01 11.83 -7.66
N THR A 13 -1.45 12.67 -6.72
CA THR A 13 -1.11 12.53 -5.30
C THR A 13 -1.63 11.20 -4.74
N VAL A 14 -2.91 10.90 -4.95
CA VAL A 14 -3.51 9.65 -4.46
C VAL A 14 -2.90 8.44 -5.16
N ALA A 15 -2.68 8.50 -6.48
CA ALA A 15 -2.02 7.42 -7.22
C ALA A 15 -0.59 7.16 -6.71
N ALA A 16 0.17 8.21 -6.40
CA ALA A 16 1.51 8.10 -5.83
C ALA A 16 1.50 7.51 -4.41
N ILE A 17 0.56 7.91 -3.56
CA ILE A 17 0.36 7.34 -2.21
C ILE A 17 0.04 5.83 -2.32
N LEU A 18 -0.91 5.46 -3.17
CA LEU A 18 -1.26 4.05 -3.38
C LEU A 18 -0.09 3.26 -3.97
N SER A 19 0.74 3.88 -4.84
CA SER A 19 1.96 3.26 -5.36
C SER A 19 2.93 2.87 -4.24
N ILE A 20 3.06 3.69 -3.18
CA ILE A 20 3.87 3.36 -2.00
C ILE A 20 3.30 2.11 -1.31
N ALA A 21 1.98 2.02 -1.13
CA ALA A 21 1.35 0.83 -0.54
C ALA A 21 1.58 -0.43 -1.39
N VAL A 22 1.41 -0.31 -2.72
CA VAL A 22 1.65 -1.42 -3.66
C VAL A 22 3.11 -1.87 -3.65
N LEU A 23 4.07 -0.95 -3.54
CA LEU A 23 5.49 -1.27 -3.39
C LEU A 23 5.77 -2.05 -2.10
N GLY A 24 5.14 -1.69 -0.99
CA GLY A 24 5.22 -2.44 0.27
C GLY A 24 4.67 -3.87 0.12
N LEU A 25 3.52 -4.03 -0.55
CA LEU A 25 2.94 -5.33 -0.85
C LEU A 25 3.81 -6.13 -1.84
N ASN A 26 4.43 -5.47 -2.82
CA ASN A 26 5.35 -6.11 -3.77
C ASN A 26 6.57 -6.72 -3.06
N LEU A 27 7.08 -6.10 -2.02
CA LEU A 27 8.14 -6.70 -1.19
C LEU A 27 7.65 -7.98 -0.51
N GLN A 28 6.42 -7.98 0.03
CA GLN A 28 5.85 -9.13 0.74
C GLN A 28 5.48 -10.27 -0.22
N TRP A 29 4.77 -9.98 -1.30
CA TRP A 29 4.32 -11.01 -2.25
C TRP A 29 5.33 -11.25 -3.35
N GLY A 30 5.69 -10.23 -4.09
CA GLY A 30 6.55 -10.35 -5.28
C GLY A 30 7.93 -10.95 -4.96
N ASN A 31 8.56 -10.51 -3.87
CA ASN A 31 9.90 -10.96 -3.53
C ASN A 31 9.94 -12.12 -2.53
N THR A 32 8.90 -12.31 -1.71
CA THR A 32 8.94 -13.27 -0.59
C THR A 32 7.87 -14.35 -0.69
N GLY A 33 6.86 -14.17 -1.57
CA GLY A 33 5.71 -15.09 -1.68
C GLY A 33 4.77 -15.07 -0.48
N LEU A 34 4.81 -14.02 0.36
CA LEU A 34 3.94 -13.89 1.52
C LEU A 34 2.61 -13.28 1.12
N PHE A 35 1.55 -14.07 1.12
CA PHE A 35 0.22 -13.56 0.85
C PHE A 35 -0.32 -12.80 2.06
N ASN A 36 -0.35 -11.48 1.99
CA ASN A 36 -0.88 -10.60 3.04
C ASN A 36 -2.30 -10.12 2.67
N GLY A 37 -3.33 -10.72 3.29
CA GLY A 37 -4.70 -10.24 3.22
C GLY A 37 -5.00 -9.07 4.16
N GLY A 38 -4.06 -8.72 5.04
CA GLY A 38 -4.17 -7.67 6.06
C GLY A 38 -3.52 -6.35 5.69
N VAL A 39 -3.33 -6.05 4.40
CA VAL A 39 -2.67 -4.83 3.90
C VAL A 39 -3.29 -3.57 4.52
N VAL A 40 -4.62 -3.51 4.56
CA VAL A 40 -5.34 -2.35 5.08
C VAL A 40 -5.15 -2.14 6.58
N ALA A 41 -4.87 -3.17 7.37
CA ALA A 41 -4.57 -3.00 8.79
C ALA A 41 -3.26 -2.22 8.99
N SER A 42 -2.22 -2.52 8.19
CA SER A 42 -0.96 -1.77 8.21
C SER A 42 -1.13 -0.35 7.69
N PHE A 43 -1.92 -0.17 6.63
CA PHE A 43 -2.28 1.14 6.07
C PHE A 43 -3.02 1.99 7.11
N GLY A 44 -4.07 1.43 7.72
CA GLY A 44 -4.84 2.08 8.76
C GLY A 44 -4.02 2.39 10.01
N ALA A 45 -3.15 1.47 10.44
CA ALA A 45 -2.26 1.70 11.58
C ALA A 45 -1.36 2.92 11.37
N GLY A 46 -0.80 3.08 10.17
CA GLY A 46 -0.03 4.28 9.82
C GLY A 46 -0.87 5.55 9.81
N ALA A 47 -2.06 5.50 9.19
CA ALA A 47 -2.98 6.63 9.11
C ALA A 47 -3.45 7.08 10.51
N TYR A 48 -4.09 6.17 11.26
CA TYR A 48 -4.58 6.47 12.60
C TYR A 48 -3.46 6.87 13.56
N GLY A 49 -2.33 6.12 13.55
CA GLY A 49 -1.21 6.42 14.44
C GLY A 49 -0.66 7.83 14.22
N THR A 50 -0.52 8.26 12.97
CA THR A 50 -0.03 9.61 12.65
C THR A 50 -1.03 10.69 13.05
N LEU A 51 -2.33 10.50 12.75
CA LEU A 51 -3.35 11.51 13.08
C LEU A 51 -3.63 11.59 14.58
N ILE A 52 -3.61 10.47 15.33
CA ILE A 52 -3.77 10.48 16.79
C ILE A 52 -2.62 11.23 17.46
N LEU A 53 -1.39 11.05 16.99
CA LEU A 53 -0.22 11.67 17.60
C LEU A 53 -0.05 13.14 17.22
N GLY A 54 -0.36 13.52 15.98
CA GLY A 54 -0.15 14.86 15.46
C GLY A 54 -1.41 15.75 15.43
N GLY A 55 -2.60 15.19 15.71
CA GLY A 55 -3.84 15.94 15.71
C GLY A 55 -4.04 16.79 16.97
N PRO A 56 -4.98 17.73 16.93
CA PRO A 56 -5.37 18.51 18.10
C PRO A 56 -6.17 17.67 19.10
N PRO A 57 -6.11 18.01 20.41
CA PRO A 57 -6.90 17.34 21.41
C PRO A 57 -8.41 17.53 21.13
N GLN A 58 -9.16 16.45 21.20
CA GLN A 58 -10.62 16.47 21.02
C GLN A 58 -11.29 16.03 22.32
N GLU A 59 -12.39 16.71 22.68
CA GLU A 59 -13.14 16.39 23.89
C GLU A 59 -13.62 14.93 23.87
N GLY A 60 -13.29 14.18 24.91
CA GLY A 60 -13.68 12.78 25.05
C GLY A 60 -12.83 11.76 24.25
N GLN A 61 -11.75 12.19 23.60
CA GLN A 61 -10.82 11.29 22.91
C GLN A 61 -9.44 11.26 23.59
N LEU A 62 -8.89 10.05 23.71
CA LEU A 62 -7.51 9.82 24.13
C LEU A 62 -6.62 9.99 22.90
N GLY A 63 -5.97 11.12 22.75
CA GLY A 63 -5.13 11.46 21.59
C GLY A 63 -5.03 12.96 21.44
N GLY A 64 -4.52 13.42 20.30
CA GLY A 64 -4.36 14.84 20.06
C GLY A 64 -3.19 15.41 20.86
N PHE A 65 -2.00 14.83 20.66
CA PHE A 65 -0.78 15.28 21.34
C PHE A 65 -0.10 16.45 20.64
N GLU A 66 -0.63 16.93 19.53
CA GLU A 66 -0.09 18.04 18.72
C GLU A 66 1.42 17.88 18.43
N LEU A 67 1.87 16.63 18.28
CA LEU A 67 3.27 16.39 18.02
C LEU A 67 3.67 16.94 16.64
N PHE A 68 4.87 17.50 16.58
CA PHE A 68 5.48 17.90 15.33
C PHE A 68 5.39 16.79 14.27
N TYR A 69 4.92 17.14 13.06
CA TYR A 69 4.52 16.18 12.03
C TYR A 69 5.51 15.02 11.76
N PRO A 70 6.84 15.25 11.59
CA PRO A 70 7.78 14.15 11.43
C PRO A 70 7.80 13.16 12.59
N LEU A 71 7.59 13.62 13.83
CA LEU A 71 7.54 12.78 15.02
C LEU A 71 6.24 11.98 15.07
N ALA A 72 5.11 12.61 14.73
CA ALA A 72 3.81 11.95 14.60
C ALA A 72 3.85 10.88 13.49
N LEU A 73 4.45 11.20 12.35
CA LEU A 73 4.67 10.25 11.25
C LEU A 73 5.50 9.05 11.71
N PHE A 74 6.63 9.29 12.37
CA PHE A 74 7.49 8.23 12.90
C PHE A 74 6.73 7.34 13.90
N GLY A 75 5.95 7.92 14.81
CA GLY A 75 5.09 7.19 15.74
C GLY A 75 4.04 6.32 15.02
N GLY A 76 3.41 6.85 13.97
CA GLY A 76 2.49 6.09 13.12
C GLY A 76 3.17 4.90 12.44
N LEU A 77 4.41 5.08 11.94
CA LEU A 77 5.20 3.99 11.35
C LEU A 77 5.59 2.94 12.39
N LEU A 78 5.95 3.36 13.60
CA LEU A 78 6.22 2.43 14.71
C LEU A 78 4.97 1.61 15.07
N PHE A 79 3.80 2.23 15.08
CA PHE A 79 2.54 1.54 15.32
C PHE A 79 2.23 0.52 14.20
N ALA A 80 2.39 0.89 12.94
CA ALA A 80 2.24 -0.03 11.82
C ALA A 80 3.27 -1.18 11.87
N GLY A 81 4.52 -0.89 12.18
CA GLY A 81 5.59 -1.88 12.34
C GLY A 81 5.36 -2.82 13.53
N GLY A 82 4.92 -2.30 14.67
CA GLY A 82 4.58 -3.06 15.87
C GLY A 82 3.40 -4.01 15.64
N LEU A 83 2.33 -3.53 15.00
CA LEU A 83 1.20 -4.34 14.58
C LEU A 83 1.65 -5.46 13.64
N ALA A 84 2.43 -5.12 12.62
CA ALA A 84 2.94 -6.08 11.66
C ALA A 84 3.87 -7.12 12.31
N TRP A 85 4.71 -6.73 13.25
CA TRP A 85 5.56 -7.64 13.98
C TRP A 85 4.75 -8.63 14.83
N MET A 86 3.72 -8.13 15.53
CA MET A 86 2.82 -8.96 16.32
C MET A 86 2.07 -9.96 15.43
N VAL A 87 1.44 -9.47 14.35
CA VAL A 87 0.71 -10.31 13.38
C VAL A 87 1.66 -11.30 12.73
N GLY A 88 2.83 -10.85 12.26
CA GLY A 88 3.81 -11.69 11.60
C GLY A 88 4.32 -12.82 12.50
N LYS A 89 4.61 -12.56 13.78
CA LYS A 89 5.00 -13.61 14.73
C LYS A 89 3.95 -14.69 14.91
N LEU A 90 2.68 -14.32 14.88
CA LEU A 90 1.57 -15.25 15.05
C LEU A 90 1.26 -16.01 13.76
N THR A 91 1.27 -15.34 12.62
CA THR A 91 0.70 -15.87 11.36
C THR A 91 1.71 -16.45 10.40
N LEU A 92 2.98 -16.01 10.39
CA LEU A 92 3.99 -16.51 9.42
C LEU A 92 4.40 -17.98 9.61
N ARG A 93 3.96 -18.62 10.66
CA ARG A 93 4.09 -20.08 10.87
C ARG A 93 3.05 -20.88 10.11
N LEU A 94 1.99 -20.22 9.65
CA LEU A 94 0.90 -20.84 8.91
C LEU A 94 1.29 -21.11 7.45
N ARG A 95 0.65 -22.10 6.83
CA ARG A 95 0.75 -22.32 5.38
C ARG A 95 0.15 -21.14 4.62
N HIS A 96 0.53 -20.96 3.35
CA HIS A 96 0.18 -19.81 2.52
C HIS A 96 -1.32 -19.42 2.57
N ASP A 97 -2.23 -20.41 2.43
CA ASP A 97 -3.68 -20.15 2.41
C ASP A 97 -4.20 -19.70 3.78
N TYR A 98 -3.72 -20.35 4.86
CA TYR A 98 -4.08 -19.98 6.23
C TYR A 98 -3.50 -18.61 6.62
N LEU A 99 -2.32 -18.26 6.09
CA LEU A 99 -1.72 -16.93 6.27
C LEU A 99 -2.64 -15.86 5.67
N ALA A 100 -3.15 -16.08 4.45
CA ALA A 100 -4.06 -15.17 3.78
C ALA A 100 -5.34 -14.94 4.61
N ILE A 101 -5.99 -16.02 5.05
CA ILE A 101 -7.22 -15.94 5.85
C ILE A 101 -6.96 -15.27 7.21
N ALA A 102 -5.88 -15.64 7.89
CA ALA A 102 -5.54 -15.09 9.19
C ALA A 102 -5.24 -13.57 9.10
N THR A 103 -4.45 -13.15 8.10
CA THR A 103 -4.14 -11.73 7.91
C THR A 103 -5.37 -10.93 7.45
N PHE A 104 -6.26 -11.52 6.65
CA PHE A 104 -7.54 -10.91 6.31
C PHE A 104 -8.43 -10.75 7.55
N GLY A 105 -8.48 -11.78 8.41
CA GLY A 105 -9.17 -11.68 9.71
C GLY A 105 -8.63 -10.53 10.57
N VAL A 106 -7.32 -10.30 10.55
CA VAL A 106 -6.70 -9.13 11.22
C VAL A 106 -7.19 -7.81 10.61
N ALA A 107 -7.35 -7.72 9.29
CA ALA A 107 -7.88 -6.52 8.64
C ALA A 107 -9.31 -6.20 9.10
N VAL A 108 -10.17 -7.22 9.14
CA VAL A 108 -11.55 -7.08 9.62
C VAL A 108 -11.58 -6.73 11.12
N ALA A 109 -10.75 -7.38 11.93
CA ALA A 109 -10.64 -7.07 13.35
C ALA A 109 -10.14 -5.64 13.58
N PHE A 110 -9.14 -5.19 12.81
CA PHE A 110 -8.62 -3.83 12.89
C PHE A 110 -9.71 -2.79 12.59
N GLU A 111 -10.45 -2.97 11.49
CA GLU A 111 -11.56 -2.07 11.13
C GLU A 111 -12.61 -2.01 12.25
N ASN A 112 -13.00 -3.16 12.79
CA ASN A 112 -13.97 -3.22 13.89
C ASN A 112 -13.43 -2.56 15.17
N VAL A 113 -12.15 -2.71 15.50
CA VAL A 113 -11.54 -2.01 16.64
C VAL A 113 -11.57 -0.50 16.40
N MET A 114 -11.19 -0.02 15.21
CA MET A 114 -11.23 1.41 14.88
C MET A 114 -12.66 1.97 14.96
N ARG A 115 -13.67 1.19 14.57
CA ARG A 115 -15.08 1.57 14.63
C ARG A 115 -15.63 1.66 16.05
N ASN A 116 -15.17 0.79 16.96
CA ASN A 116 -15.70 0.68 18.31
C ASN A 116 -14.88 1.42 19.37
N ALA A 117 -13.61 1.72 19.12
CA ALA A 117 -12.75 2.44 20.05
C ALA A 117 -13.01 3.96 20.02
N THR A 118 -14.24 4.36 20.32
CA THR A 118 -14.69 5.76 20.20
C THR A 118 -13.79 6.75 20.94
N ASN A 119 -13.28 6.36 22.11
CA ASN A 119 -12.44 7.21 22.96
C ASN A 119 -11.02 7.42 22.37
N VAL A 120 -10.59 6.68 21.36
CA VAL A 120 -9.24 6.78 20.78
C VAL A 120 -9.29 7.19 19.31
N THR A 121 -10.25 6.65 18.56
CA THR A 121 -10.31 6.77 17.09
C THR A 121 -11.45 7.66 16.62
N GLY A 122 -12.28 8.17 17.53
CA GLY A 122 -13.53 8.85 17.18
C GLY A 122 -14.61 7.88 16.68
N GLY A 123 -14.40 6.57 16.76
CA GLY A 123 -15.36 5.55 16.36
C GLY A 123 -15.75 5.65 14.89
N ALA A 124 -17.04 5.50 14.59
CA ALA A 124 -17.58 5.58 13.23
C ALA A 124 -17.36 6.95 12.56
N GLN A 125 -17.18 8.02 13.33
CA GLN A 125 -16.94 9.37 12.79
C GLN A 125 -15.49 9.61 12.39
N GLY A 126 -14.55 8.80 12.88
CA GLY A 126 -13.12 8.93 12.61
C GLY A 126 -12.47 10.13 13.28
N ILE A 127 -11.22 10.38 12.92
CA ILE A 127 -10.40 11.49 13.43
C ILE A 127 -10.47 12.65 12.45
N ARG A 128 -10.77 13.84 12.94
CA ARG A 128 -10.92 15.09 12.17
C ARG A 128 -10.05 16.18 12.74
N GLY A 129 -9.89 17.27 11.98
CA GLY A 129 -9.23 18.47 12.46
C GLY A 129 -7.71 18.39 12.49
N PHE A 130 -7.13 17.40 11.83
CA PHE A 130 -5.68 17.32 11.67
C PHE A 130 -5.18 18.53 10.87
N GLU A 131 -4.28 19.30 11.47
CA GLU A 131 -3.65 20.44 10.78
C GLU A 131 -2.64 19.92 9.77
N ARG A 132 -2.87 20.25 8.51
CA ARG A 132 -1.98 19.82 7.44
C ARG A 132 -0.62 20.51 7.58
N PRO A 133 0.49 19.76 7.54
CA PRO A 133 1.82 20.33 7.71
C PRO A 133 2.09 21.40 6.61
N MET A 134 2.75 22.50 6.98
CA MET A 134 3.08 23.65 6.11
C MET A 134 1.88 24.43 5.54
N MET A 135 0.65 24.17 5.97
CA MET A 135 -0.52 24.91 5.49
C MET A 135 -0.50 26.38 5.90
N GLU A 136 0.05 26.69 7.06
CA GLU A 136 0.23 28.07 7.54
C GLU A 136 1.18 28.89 6.68
N THR A 137 2.26 28.25 6.15
CA THR A 137 3.30 28.94 5.35
C THR A 137 2.96 29.01 3.87
N LEU A 138 2.30 27.99 3.32
CA LEU A 138 1.99 27.87 1.89
C LEU A 138 0.59 28.34 1.52
N GLY A 139 -0.26 28.60 2.51
CA GLY A 139 -1.68 28.89 2.32
C GLY A 139 -2.48 27.66 1.87
N SER A 140 -3.79 27.87 1.70
CA SER A 140 -4.69 26.84 1.19
C SER A 140 -4.79 26.87 -0.34
N GLY A 141 -5.06 25.73 -0.96
CA GLY A 141 -5.37 25.66 -2.39
C GLY A 141 -4.32 24.93 -3.24
N LEU A 142 -4.16 25.37 -4.49
CA LEU A 142 -3.33 24.68 -5.47
C LEU A 142 -1.85 24.62 -5.07
N THR A 143 -1.31 25.70 -4.49
CA THR A 143 0.10 25.79 -4.05
C THR A 143 0.41 24.72 -2.99
N TYR A 144 -0.45 24.58 -2.00
CA TYR A 144 -0.31 23.53 -0.98
C TYR A 144 -0.36 22.12 -1.61
N ASN A 145 -1.36 21.88 -2.47
CA ASN A 145 -1.53 20.57 -3.09
C ASN A 145 -0.34 20.21 -3.99
N LEU A 146 0.25 21.16 -4.69
CA LEU A 146 1.48 20.96 -5.48
C LEU A 146 2.68 20.64 -4.56
N ALA A 147 2.87 21.39 -3.48
CA ALA A 147 3.95 21.13 -2.52
C ALA A 147 3.80 19.74 -1.88
N PHE A 148 2.57 19.36 -1.51
CA PHE A 148 2.29 18.04 -0.97
C PHE A 148 2.53 16.95 -2.01
N LEU A 149 2.11 17.12 -3.25
CA LEU A 149 2.40 16.21 -4.35
C LEU A 149 3.91 15.99 -4.50
N ILE A 150 4.70 17.08 -4.53
CA ILE A 150 6.16 17.00 -4.64
C ILE A 150 6.73 16.19 -3.46
N SER A 151 6.27 16.44 -2.24
CA SER A 151 6.73 15.68 -1.06
C SER A 151 6.40 14.19 -1.17
N VAL A 152 5.20 13.83 -1.63
CA VAL A 152 4.79 12.44 -1.87
C VAL A 152 5.62 11.79 -2.96
N LEU A 153 5.90 12.49 -4.06
CA LEU A 153 6.76 11.98 -5.14
C LEU A 153 8.21 11.76 -4.68
N VAL A 154 8.74 12.63 -3.83
CA VAL A 154 10.06 12.44 -3.20
C VAL A 154 10.06 11.18 -2.32
N VAL A 155 9.05 11.02 -1.48
CA VAL A 155 8.91 9.81 -0.64
C VAL A 155 8.76 8.56 -1.50
N LEU A 156 7.94 8.59 -2.56
CA LEU A 156 7.79 7.47 -3.49
C LEU A 156 9.14 7.12 -4.16
N ALA A 157 9.90 8.13 -4.60
CA ALA A 157 11.22 7.91 -5.18
C ALA A 157 12.21 7.30 -4.18
N LEU A 158 12.21 7.76 -2.93
CA LEU A 158 13.05 7.21 -1.87
C LEU A 158 12.68 5.75 -1.57
N VAL A 159 11.39 5.43 -1.44
CA VAL A 159 10.90 4.06 -1.22
C VAL A 159 11.25 3.17 -2.42
N TYR A 160 11.06 3.68 -3.64
CA TYR A 160 11.41 2.95 -4.86
C TYR A 160 12.92 2.62 -4.90
N VAL A 161 13.78 3.60 -4.68
CA VAL A 161 15.24 3.41 -4.67
C VAL A 161 15.68 2.46 -3.55
N PHE A 162 15.08 2.58 -2.36
CA PHE A 162 15.33 1.68 -1.24
C PHE A 162 14.99 0.23 -1.61
N LEU A 163 13.80 0.00 -2.15
CA LEU A 163 13.35 -1.34 -2.54
C LEU A 163 14.14 -1.90 -3.73
N GLU A 164 14.50 -1.08 -4.72
CA GLU A 164 15.32 -1.52 -5.85
C GLU A 164 16.70 -1.98 -5.38
N ARG A 165 17.35 -1.22 -4.47
CA ARG A 165 18.62 -1.63 -3.86
C ARG A 165 18.46 -2.88 -2.99
N LEU A 166 17.36 -2.98 -2.24
CA LEU A 166 17.09 -4.13 -1.37
C LEU A 166 16.88 -5.40 -2.20
N THR A 167 16.15 -5.35 -3.30
CA THR A 167 15.85 -6.51 -4.15
C THR A 167 17.09 -7.02 -4.89
N VAL A 168 18.04 -6.14 -5.27
CA VAL A 168 19.32 -6.53 -5.91
C VAL A 168 20.34 -7.01 -4.88
N SER A 169 20.21 -6.66 -3.61
CA SER A 169 21.13 -7.00 -2.52
C SER A 169 21.18 -8.52 -2.24
N PRO A 170 22.16 -9.00 -1.44
CA PRO A 170 22.17 -10.38 -0.94
C PRO A 170 20.90 -10.76 -0.20
N PHE A 171 20.28 -9.81 0.52
CA PHE A 171 19.03 -10.03 1.22
C PHE A 171 17.87 -10.30 0.24
N GLY A 172 17.75 -9.52 -0.85
CA GLY A 172 16.72 -9.74 -1.87
C GLY A 172 16.89 -11.08 -2.59
N ARG A 173 18.13 -11.51 -2.87
CA ARG A 173 18.39 -12.86 -3.42
C ARG A 173 17.94 -13.95 -2.45
N LEU A 174 18.19 -13.76 -1.17
CA LEU A 174 17.77 -14.72 -0.13
C LEU A 174 16.24 -14.78 0.01
N LEU A 175 15.54 -13.63 -0.12
CA LEU A 175 14.07 -13.62 -0.14
C LEU A 175 13.50 -14.47 -1.29
N ARG A 176 14.03 -14.31 -2.50
CA ARG A 176 13.61 -15.11 -3.66
C ARG A 176 13.93 -16.59 -3.50
N ALA A 177 15.11 -16.93 -2.98
CA ALA A 177 15.46 -18.31 -2.70
C ALA A 177 14.51 -18.98 -1.69
N ILE A 178 14.10 -18.24 -0.64
CA ILE A 178 13.10 -18.72 0.33
C ILE A 178 11.71 -18.84 -0.30
N ARG A 179 11.35 -17.95 -1.24
CA ARG A 179 10.09 -17.99 -2.00
C ARG A 179 10.03 -19.26 -2.88
N GLU A 180 11.14 -19.64 -3.48
CA GLU A 180 11.23 -20.81 -4.38
C GLU A 180 11.26 -22.12 -3.58
N ASP A 181 12.15 -22.23 -2.59
CA ASP A 181 12.26 -23.41 -1.73
C ASP A 181 12.74 -23.04 -0.31
N GLU A 182 11.80 -22.98 0.62
CA GLU A 182 12.10 -22.72 2.04
C GLU A 182 12.94 -23.84 2.66
N THR A 183 12.71 -25.09 2.24
CA THR A 183 13.40 -26.27 2.80
C THR A 183 14.87 -26.27 2.40
N ALA A 184 15.15 -26.01 1.14
CA ALA A 184 16.52 -25.87 0.63
C ALA A 184 17.28 -24.73 1.33
N ALA A 185 16.63 -23.56 1.50
CA ALA A 185 17.24 -22.44 2.22
C ALA A 185 17.56 -22.78 3.68
N ARG A 186 16.69 -23.56 4.35
CA ARG A 186 16.90 -24.03 5.73
C ARG A 186 18.06 -25.02 5.81
N SER A 187 18.20 -25.92 4.84
CA SER A 187 19.30 -26.90 4.78
C SER A 187 20.66 -26.21 4.60
N LEU A 188 20.67 -25.03 3.99
CA LEU A 188 21.87 -24.17 3.87
C LEU A 188 22.13 -23.30 5.13
N GLY A 189 21.51 -23.62 6.26
CA GLY A 189 21.72 -22.93 7.54
C GLY A 189 21.09 -21.54 7.63
N LYS A 190 20.16 -21.18 6.74
CA LYS A 190 19.40 -19.92 6.83
C LYS A 190 18.23 -20.07 7.79
N ALA A 191 17.75 -18.95 8.32
CA ALA A 191 16.59 -18.89 9.20
C ALA A 191 15.40 -18.25 8.46
N PRO A 192 14.62 -19.01 7.62
CA PRO A 192 13.57 -18.45 6.77
C PRO A 192 12.51 -17.67 7.54
N ALA A 193 12.08 -18.17 8.70
CA ALA A 193 11.06 -17.52 9.52
C ALA A 193 11.45 -16.10 9.95
N ARG A 194 12.72 -15.87 10.34
CA ARG A 194 13.20 -14.54 10.73
C ARG A 194 13.27 -13.60 9.52
N ILE A 195 13.70 -14.12 8.38
CA ILE A 195 13.86 -13.36 7.15
C ILE A 195 12.49 -12.96 6.59
N ARG A 196 11.52 -13.89 6.59
CA ARG A 196 10.12 -13.63 6.21
C ARG A 196 9.49 -12.59 7.13
N LEU A 197 9.73 -12.67 8.45
CA LEU A 197 9.23 -11.67 9.40
C LEU A 197 9.79 -10.28 9.10
N LEU A 198 11.10 -10.16 8.84
CA LEU A 198 11.71 -8.89 8.49
C LEU A 198 11.10 -8.29 7.21
N ALA A 199 10.92 -9.11 6.16
CA ALA A 199 10.29 -8.65 4.92
C ALA A 199 8.83 -8.25 5.14
N PHE A 200 8.09 -9.01 5.94
CA PHE A 200 6.70 -8.70 6.29
C PHE A 200 6.58 -7.38 7.02
N VAL A 201 7.39 -7.16 8.07
CA VAL A 201 7.38 -5.91 8.85
C VAL A 201 7.83 -4.72 7.99
N THR A 202 8.91 -4.87 7.21
CA THR A 202 9.39 -3.79 6.32
C THR A 202 8.34 -3.39 5.30
N GLY A 203 7.71 -4.37 4.64
CA GLY A 203 6.62 -4.11 3.69
C GLY A 203 5.43 -3.44 4.36
N SER A 204 5.06 -3.88 5.57
CA SER A 204 3.95 -3.30 6.34
C SER A 204 4.24 -1.87 6.80
N VAL A 205 5.48 -1.54 7.18
CA VAL A 205 5.88 -0.15 7.51
C VAL A 205 5.76 0.75 6.28
N ILE A 206 6.14 0.26 5.10
CA ILE A 206 5.98 1.02 3.84
C ILE A 206 4.49 1.20 3.51
N ILE A 207 3.65 0.19 3.74
CA ILE A 207 2.19 0.31 3.58
C ILE A 207 1.63 1.30 4.61
N GLY A 208 2.11 1.27 5.86
CA GLY A 208 1.75 2.23 6.89
C GLY A 208 2.16 3.67 6.54
N LEU A 209 3.31 3.85 5.90
CA LEU A 209 3.74 5.16 5.38
C LEU A 209 2.75 5.71 4.35
N ALA A 210 2.27 4.86 3.43
CA ALA A 210 1.22 5.26 2.50
C ALA A 210 -0.07 5.66 3.23
N GLY A 211 -0.48 4.92 4.26
CA GLY A 211 -1.63 5.26 5.08
C GLY A 211 -1.47 6.59 5.82
N ALA A 212 -0.30 6.82 6.42
CA ALA A 212 0.03 8.08 7.08
C ALA A 212 -0.07 9.29 6.13
N LEU A 213 0.52 9.17 4.93
CA LEU A 213 0.43 10.20 3.88
C LEU A 213 -1.01 10.40 3.39
N TYR A 214 -1.79 9.33 3.28
CA TYR A 214 -3.21 9.38 2.92
C TYR A 214 -4.01 10.16 3.97
N GLY A 215 -3.90 9.79 5.25
CA GLY A 215 -4.58 10.49 6.35
C GLY A 215 -4.18 11.97 6.44
N THR A 216 -2.89 12.27 6.25
CA THR A 216 -2.38 13.66 6.22
C THR A 216 -2.95 14.45 5.04
N PHE A 217 -3.01 13.85 3.85
CA PHE A 217 -3.56 14.50 2.64
C PHE A 217 -5.03 14.87 2.79
N TYR A 218 -5.83 13.95 3.30
CA TYR A 218 -7.25 14.21 3.55
C TYR A 218 -7.51 15.00 4.84
N ALA A 219 -6.52 15.12 5.74
CA ALA A 219 -6.66 15.63 7.10
C ALA A 219 -7.79 14.94 7.90
N PHE A 220 -8.03 13.68 7.55
CA PHE A 220 -9.13 12.89 8.04
C PHE A 220 -8.84 11.40 7.85
N VAL A 221 -9.31 10.57 8.76
CA VAL A 221 -9.37 9.12 8.61
C VAL A 221 -10.56 8.56 9.34
N SER A 222 -11.28 7.64 8.71
CA SER A 222 -12.43 6.93 9.26
C SER A 222 -12.30 5.42 9.09
N PRO A 223 -13.09 4.60 9.81
CA PRO A 223 -13.11 3.16 9.58
C PRO A 223 -13.49 2.77 8.15
N GLN A 224 -14.22 3.64 7.43
CA GLN A 224 -14.59 3.42 6.03
C GLN A 224 -13.39 3.48 5.08
N ASP A 225 -12.34 4.24 5.43
CA ASP A 225 -11.10 4.34 4.65
C ASP A 225 -10.20 3.10 4.82
N VAL A 226 -10.47 2.29 5.84
CA VAL A 226 -9.70 1.08 6.18
C VAL A 226 -10.52 -0.20 6.06
N LEU A 227 -11.54 -0.19 5.22
CA LEU A 227 -12.31 -1.40 4.90
C LEU A 227 -11.42 -2.45 4.20
N PRO A 228 -11.65 -3.74 4.44
CA PRO A 228 -10.91 -4.82 3.79
C PRO A 228 -10.90 -4.77 2.25
N ILE A 229 -11.89 -4.09 1.65
CA ILE A 229 -11.98 -3.90 0.21
C ILE A 229 -10.76 -3.15 -0.38
N LEU A 230 -10.16 -2.22 0.37
CA LEU A 230 -8.94 -1.53 -0.04
C LEU A 230 -7.75 -2.51 -0.20
N THR A 231 -7.70 -3.58 0.60
CA THR A 231 -6.71 -4.65 0.41
C THR A 231 -6.82 -5.26 -0.99
N PHE A 232 -8.02 -5.61 -1.44
CA PHE A 232 -8.22 -6.17 -2.78
C PHE A 232 -7.88 -5.17 -3.88
N GLN A 233 -8.16 -3.89 -3.68
CA GLN A 233 -7.79 -2.84 -4.63
C GLN A 233 -6.26 -2.73 -4.77
N ILE A 234 -5.51 -2.75 -3.67
CA ILE A 234 -4.04 -2.73 -3.68
C ILE A 234 -3.48 -4.01 -4.32
N TRP A 235 -4.11 -5.17 -4.07
CA TRP A 235 -3.77 -6.43 -4.75
C TRP A 235 -4.02 -6.35 -6.26
N ALA A 236 -5.16 -5.77 -6.68
CA ALA A 236 -5.45 -5.54 -8.10
C ALA A 236 -4.37 -4.71 -8.79
N MET A 237 -3.93 -3.63 -8.13
CA MET A 237 -2.85 -2.77 -8.62
C MET A 237 -1.55 -3.56 -8.80
N LEU A 238 -1.19 -4.42 -7.84
CA LEU A 238 0.00 -5.23 -7.92
C LEU A 238 -0.08 -6.30 -9.01
N ILE A 239 -1.21 -7.01 -9.11
CA ILE A 239 -1.42 -8.07 -10.11
C ILE A 239 -1.39 -7.50 -11.53
N VAL A 240 -2.10 -6.41 -11.77
CA VAL A 240 -2.13 -5.75 -13.08
C VAL A 240 -0.75 -5.18 -13.42
N GLY A 241 -0.07 -4.57 -12.45
CA GLY A 241 1.27 -4.04 -12.63
C GLY A 241 2.32 -5.09 -12.93
N GLY A 242 2.23 -6.25 -12.27
CA GLY A 242 3.17 -7.37 -12.32
C GLY A 242 3.96 -7.50 -11.02
N ALA A 243 3.71 -8.60 -10.31
CA ALA A 243 4.39 -8.90 -9.06
C ALA A 243 5.89 -9.19 -9.29
N GLY A 244 6.73 -8.76 -8.36
CA GLY A 244 8.20 -8.91 -8.46
C GLY A 244 8.90 -7.79 -9.23
N ASN A 245 8.14 -6.83 -9.82
CA ASN A 245 8.69 -5.68 -10.52
C ASN A 245 8.21 -4.36 -9.89
N ASN A 246 9.14 -3.56 -9.32
CA ASN A 246 8.79 -2.30 -8.66
C ASN A 246 8.21 -1.25 -9.64
N LYS A 247 8.68 -1.22 -10.90
CA LYS A 247 8.14 -0.32 -11.93
C LYS A 247 6.71 -0.73 -12.29
N GLY A 248 6.48 -2.05 -12.38
CA GLY A 248 5.16 -2.61 -12.59
C GLY A 248 4.19 -2.24 -11.47
N ALA A 249 4.62 -2.37 -10.22
CA ALA A 249 3.83 -2.01 -9.06
C ALA A 249 3.32 -0.55 -9.11
N ILE A 250 4.20 0.39 -9.47
CA ILE A 250 3.82 1.81 -9.64
C ILE A 250 2.85 1.97 -10.82
N ALA A 251 3.17 1.40 -11.98
CA ALA A 251 2.32 1.51 -13.17
C ALA A 251 0.91 0.94 -12.93
N GLY A 252 0.83 -0.22 -12.25
CA GLY A 252 -0.44 -0.84 -11.88
C GLY A 252 -1.29 0.02 -10.94
N ALA A 253 -0.65 0.71 -9.98
CA ALA A 253 -1.34 1.65 -9.11
C ALA A 253 -1.95 2.81 -9.89
N PHE A 254 -1.21 3.44 -10.79
CA PHE A 254 -1.71 4.51 -11.64
C PHE A 254 -2.84 4.04 -12.58
N LEU A 255 -2.71 2.85 -13.16
CA LEU A 255 -3.71 2.31 -14.07
C LEU A 255 -5.03 1.97 -13.38
N ILE A 256 -4.98 1.24 -12.26
CA ILE A 256 -6.19 0.86 -11.53
C ILE A 256 -6.85 2.08 -10.89
N TRP A 257 -6.06 3.00 -10.31
CA TRP A 257 -6.60 4.26 -9.80
C TRP A 257 -7.20 5.12 -10.92
N GLY A 258 -6.57 5.15 -12.10
CA GLY A 258 -7.09 5.81 -13.29
C GLY A 258 -8.40 5.18 -13.77
N ALA A 259 -8.45 3.86 -13.85
CA ALA A 259 -9.66 3.13 -14.22
C ALA A 259 -10.80 3.37 -13.22
N TRP A 260 -10.50 3.36 -11.92
CA TRP A 260 -11.46 3.69 -10.86
C TRP A 260 -12.02 5.10 -11.03
N THR A 261 -11.16 6.08 -11.19
CA THR A 261 -11.55 7.49 -11.27
C THR A 261 -12.29 7.77 -12.58
N PHE A 262 -11.81 7.20 -13.69
CA PHE A 262 -12.47 7.36 -15.00
C PHE A 262 -13.85 6.70 -15.03
N SER A 263 -13.99 5.49 -14.48
CA SER A 263 -15.28 4.80 -14.42
C SER A 263 -16.31 5.56 -13.56
N GLY A 264 -15.87 6.13 -12.43
CA GLY A 264 -16.74 6.99 -11.60
C GLY A 264 -17.21 8.23 -12.34
N TRP A 265 -16.30 8.91 -13.04
CA TRP A 265 -16.65 10.06 -13.89
C TRP A 265 -17.60 9.67 -15.02
N ALA A 266 -17.33 8.59 -15.72
CA ALA A 266 -18.15 8.12 -16.82
C ALA A 266 -19.57 7.75 -16.35
N LEU A 267 -19.69 6.99 -15.24
CA LEU A 267 -20.97 6.64 -14.66
C LEU A 267 -21.75 7.88 -14.19
N SER A 268 -21.10 8.83 -13.54
CA SER A 268 -21.75 10.07 -13.11
C SER A 268 -22.23 10.95 -14.28
N ARG A 269 -21.60 10.85 -15.46
CA ARG A 269 -21.90 11.68 -16.62
C ARG A 269 -22.93 11.05 -17.57
N PHE A 270 -22.87 9.73 -17.76
CA PHE A 270 -23.62 9.04 -18.82
C PHE A 270 -24.69 8.07 -18.29
N ALA A 271 -24.61 7.63 -17.02
CA ALA A 271 -25.56 6.70 -16.47
C ALA A 271 -26.84 7.40 -15.96
N PRO A 272 -28.04 6.77 -16.07
CA PRO A 272 -29.25 7.21 -15.40
C PRO A 272 -29.07 7.31 -13.88
N ILE A 273 -29.89 8.17 -13.23
CA ILE A 273 -29.78 8.42 -11.77
C ILE A 273 -29.92 7.12 -10.94
N GLU A 274 -30.78 6.20 -11.41
CA GLU A 274 -30.98 4.91 -10.74
C GLU A 274 -29.70 4.05 -10.73
N VAL A 275 -28.90 4.11 -11.78
CA VAL A 275 -27.62 3.38 -11.91
C VAL A 275 -26.52 4.09 -11.13
N GLN A 276 -26.56 5.41 -11.00
CA GLN A 276 -25.57 6.18 -10.25
C GLN A 276 -25.55 5.80 -8.75
N LEU A 277 -26.67 5.35 -8.18
CA LEU A 277 -26.75 4.83 -6.81
C LEU A 277 -25.85 3.61 -6.59
N TYR A 278 -25.56 2.84 -7.64
CA TYR A 278 -24.75 1.63 -7.60
C TYR A 278 -23.33 1.85 -8.12
N THR A 279 -22.88 3.10 -8.31
CA THR A 279 -21.56 3.43 -8.88
C THR A 279 -20.42 2.66 -8.21
N GLY A 280 -20.38 2.64 -6.88
CA GLY A 280 -19.32 1.91 -6.14
C GLY A 280 -19.34 0.41 -6.42
N SER A 281 -20.51 -0.22 -6.42
CA SER A 281 -20.64 -1.66 -6.71
C SER A 281 -20.23 -1.98 -8.14
N ILE A 282 -20.62 -1.15 -9.10
CA ILE A 282 -20.23 -1.31 -10.51
C ILE A 282 -18.72 -1.17 -10.69
N GLN A 283 -18.10 -0.22 -10.01
CA GLN A 283 -16.65 -0.03 -10.04
C GLN A 283 -15.89 -1.26 -9.51
N PHE A 284 -16.38 -1.91 -8.44
CA PHE A 284 -15.77 -3.16 -7.94
C PHE A 284 -15.90 -4.30 -8.94
N VAL A 285 -17.06 -4.44 -9.59
CA VAL A 285 -17.25 -5.45 -10.66
C VAL A 285 -16.31 -5.17 -11.83
N LEU A 286 -16.15 -3.92 -12.25
CA LEU A 286 -15.22 -3.54 -13.32
C LEU A 286 -13.76 -3.87 -12.96
N ILE A 287 -13.31 -3.56 -11.73
CA ILE A 287 -11.96 -3.94 -11.27
C ILE A 287 -11.80 -5.46 -11.26
N GLY A 288 -12.80 -6.19 -10.77
CA GLY A 288 -12.78 -7.66 -10.80
C GLY A 288 -12.63 -8.20 -12.23
N MET A 289 -13.37 -7.65 -13.19
CA MET A 289 -13.25 -8.02 -14.61
C MET A 289 -11.85 -7.68 -15.18
N VAL A 290 -11.29 -6.53 -14.81
CA VAL A 290 -9.92 -6.15 -15.23
C VAL A 290 -8.90 -7.13 -14.68
N ILE A 291 -9.02 -7.55 -13.40
CA ILE A 291 -8.12 -8.54 -12.79
C ILE A 291 -8.22 -9.89 -13.53
N VAL A 292 -9.45 -10.40 -13.70
CA VAL A 292 -9.69 -11.67 -14.39
C VAL A 292 -9.19 -11.61 -15.84
N GLY A 293 -9.50 -10.55 -16.56
CA GLY A 293 -9.01 -10.34 -17.92
C GLY A 293 -7.48 -10.31 -17.98
N MET A 294 -6.85 -9.61 -17.03
CA MET A 294 -5.39 -9.54 -16.98
C MET A 294 -4.75 -10.91 -16.69
N LEU A 295 -5.31 -11.67 -15.74
CA LEU A 295 -4.82 -13.01 -15.41
C LEU A 295 -4.98 -14.01 -16.57
N LEU A 296 -6.05 -13.86 -17.39
CA LEU A 296 -6.28 -14.72 -18.55
C LEU A 296 -5.36 -14.38 -19.73
N TRP A 297 -5.12 -13.09 -20.01
CA TRP A 297 -4.36 -12.65 -21.19
C TRP A 297 -2.89 -12.40 -20.91
N ARG A 298 -2.54 -11.92 -19.69
CA ARG A 298 -1.16 -11.65 -19.27
C ARG A 298 -0.94 -11.99 -17.80
N PRO A 299 -0.81 -13.27 -17.44
CA PRO A 299 -0.66 -13.71 -16.04
C PRO A 299 0.58 -13.14 -15.34
N GLN A 300 1.57 -12.66 -16.10
CA GLN A 300 2.76 -12.01 -15.56
C GLN A 300 2.60 -10.52 -15.28
N GLY A 301 1.39 -9.95 -15.52
CA GLY A 301 1.16 -8.52 -15.42
C GLY A 301 1.71 -7.72 -16.61
N LEU A 302 1.65 -6.39 -16.51
CA LEU A 302 2.18 -5.49 -17.55
C LEU A 302 3.69 -5.51 -17.63
N PHE A 303 4.38 -5.62 -16.48
CA PHE A 303 5.83 -5.66 -16.36
C PHE A 303 6.25 -6.96 -15.68
N PRO A 304 6.74 -7.96 -16.43
CA PRO A 304 7.15 -9.23 -15.83
C PRO A 304 8.30 -9.07 -14.84
N GLU A 305 8.43 -10.05 -13.93
CA GLU A 305 9.52 -10.09 -12.96
C GLU A 305 10.89 -10.08 -13.65
N ARG A 306 11.82 -9.28 -13.15
CA ARG A 306 13.20 -9.26 -13.64
C ARG A 306 14.00 -10.37 -12.98
N LEU A 307 14.40 -11.36 -13.75
CA LEU A 307 15.32 -12.39 -13.27
C LEU A 307 16.74 -11.82 -13.23
N VAL A 308 17.25 -11.61 -12.01
CA VAL A 308 18.66 -11.24 -11.80
C VAL A 308 19.47 -12.52 -11.69
N VAL A 309 20.10 -12.93 -12.78
CA VAL A 309 21.03 -14.07 -12.78
C VAL A 309 22.42 -13.55 -12.44
N SER A 310 22.99 -13.99 -11.30
CA SER A 310 24.40 -13.74 -11.00
C SER A 310 25.27 -14.65 -11.86
N GLN A 311 26.09 -14.05 -12.74
CA GLN A 311 27.12 -14.80 -13.45
C GLN A 311 28.31 -15.04 -12.52
N PRO A 312 28.88 -16.25 -12.50
CA PRO A 312 30.16 -16.49 -11.83
C PRO A 312 31.26 -15.72 -12.58
N GLY A 313 31.81 -14.69 -11.95
CA GLY A 313 32.94 -13.93 -12.50
C GLY A 313 32.57 -12.74 -13.38
N GLY A 314 32.03 -11.68 -12.78
CA GLY A 314 32.06 -10.31 -13.32
C GLY A 314 30.90 -9.94 -14.24
N GLY A 315 30.08 -9.01 -13.79
CA GLY A 315 29.13 -8.25 -14.59
C GLY A 315 27.71 -8.79 -14.58
N THR A 316 26.82 -7.99 -14.04
CA THR A 316 25.35 -8.18 -14.10
C THR A 316 24.88 -7.92 -15.54
N ARG A 317 24.46 -8.93 -16.29
CA ARG A 317 23.70 -8.74 -17.52
C ARG A 317 22.22 -8.99 -17.26
N GLU A 318 21.39 -7.99 -17.53
CA GLU A 318 19.92 -8.12 -17.62
C GLU A 318 19.58 -8.97 -18.86
N LYS A 319 19.08 -10.18 -18.65
CA LYS A 319 18.40 -10.92 -19.72
C LYS A 319 16.89 -10.69 -19.58
N THR A 320 16.34 -9.94 -20.51
CA THR A 320 14.90 -9.87 -20.75
C THR A 320 14.50 -11.20 -21.39
N GLN A 321 13.69 -12.01 -20.70
CA GLN A 321 13.02 -13.14 -21.36
C GLN A 321 11.86 -12.58 -22.20
N ALA A 322 12.16 -12.20 -23.42
CA ALA A 322 11.17 -11.83 -24.44
C ALA A 322 11.40 -12.62 -25.72
N GLU A 323 11.75 -13.91 -25.64
CA GLU A 323 11.75 -14.76 -26.83
C GLU A 323 11.67 -16.24 -26.38
N GLY A 324 10.52 -16.84 -26.64
CA GLY A 324 10.41 -18.29 -26.62
C GLY A 324 9.10 -18.85 -26.06
N LEU A 325 7.98 -18.54 -26.69
CA LEU A 325 6.82 -19.42 -26.82
C LEU A 325 6.01 -18.91 -28.02
N THR A 326 6.47 -19.30 -29.21
CA THR A 326 5.60 -19.43 -30.40
C THR A 326 4.92 -20.77 -30.35
#